data_b0767cfd4ba352b3f506ee52523e3d75
#
_entry.id   b0767cfd4ba352b3f506ee52523e3d75
#
_cell.length_a   1.000
_cell.length_b   1.000
_cell.length_c   1.000
_cell.angle_alpha   90.00
_cell.angle_beta   90.00
_cell.angle_gamma   90.00
#
_symmetry.space_group_name_H-M   'P 1'
#
loop_
_entity.id
_entity.type
_entity.pdbx_description
1 polymer ?
#
loop_
_entity_poly.entity_id
_entity_poly.type
_entity_poly.pdbx_seq_one_letter_code
_entity_poly.pdbx_strand_id
1 'polypeptide(L)'
;MTQIKIASFNVNSVKARLPRLLEWLKNSNPDVVLLQELKCVEKEFPFEALFDAGYNAAVSGQKTYNGVAILSKFKIEDVVKALPELGCEIDEQARYIEGVISVGGKAIRVASIYVPNGGGDLMPNEALENSKKFLYKLDFFSRLRAHLSNLLTFDEIQIFGGDYNCAAEEIDVFDPKSLRGTICFHDLERQKFRSLLNLGLIDSYRSTNPQSQAFSWWDYRGGSWQHNKGMRIDYLLTSPQAADKIISATIEDNGVRDQEKPSDHCPVCVTIEC
;
A
#
# COMPACT_ATOMS: atom_id res chain seq x y z
N MET A 1 -3.85 -27.35 -5.11
CA MET A 1 -3.32 -26.06 -5.57
C MET A 1 -2.85 -25.30 -4.33
N THR A 2 -1.75 -24.59 -4.43
CA THR A 2 -1.17 -23.85 -3.28
C THR A 2 -1.86 -22.51 -3.17
N GLN A 3 -2.29 -22.11 -1.98
CA GLN A 3 -2.81 -20.75 -1.73
C GLN A 3 -1.69 -19.89 -1.19
N ILE A 4 -1.69 -18.61 -1.54
CA ILE A 4 -0.77 -17.60 -1.01
C ILE A 4 -1.57 -16.39 -0.51
N LYS A 5 -1.27 -15.96 0.71
CA LYS A 5 -1.86 -14.77 1.31
C LYS A 5 -0.85 -13.61 1.25
N ILE A 6 -1.24 -12.54 0.58
CA ILE A 6 -0.43 -11.32 0.42
C ILE A 6 -1.14 -10.18 1.13
N ALA A 7 -0.40 -9.42 1.92
CA ALA A 7 -0.91 -8.30 2.67
C ALA A 7 -0.17 -7.00 2.35
N SER A 8 -0.85 -5.86 2.49
CA SER A 8 -0.23 -4.54 2.55
C SER A 8 -0.56 -3.88 3.88
N PHE A 9 0.44 -3.27 4.53
CA PHE A 9 0.27 -2.63 5.82
C PHE A 9 1.19 -1.41 5.98
N ASN A 10 0.61 -0.21 6.01
CA ASN A 10 1.30 0.98 6.46
C ASN A 10 1.46 0.91 8.00
N VAL A 11 2.68 0.69 8.47
CA VAL A 11 2.97 0.48 9.89
C VAL A 11 3.22 1.77 10.67
N ASN A 12 3.28 2.91 10.01
CA ASN A 12 3.53 4.22 10.63
C ASN A 12 4.69 4.17 11.67
N SER A 13 5.88 3.78 11.24
CA SER A 13 7.12 3.46 11.97
C SER A 13 7.20 2.00 12.41
N VAL A 14 8.00 1.24 11.67
CA VAL A 14 8.23 -0.19 11.95
C VAL A 14 8.80 -0.42 13.36
N LYS A 15 9.72 0.47 13.81
CA LYS A 15 10.32 0.36 15.16
C LYS A 15 9.30 0.56 16.27
N ALA A 16 8.42 1.55 16.13
CA ALA A 16 7.42 1.85 17.14
C ALA A 16 6.29 0.80 17.21
N ARG A 17 6.02 0.11 16.10
CA ARG A 17 4.94 -0.88 15.95
C ARG A 17 5.46 -2.31 15.87
N LEU A 18 6.78 -2.55 16.05
CA LEU A 18 7.36 -3.88 15.91
C LEU A 18 6.63 -4.97 16.73
N PRO A 19 6.34 -4.77 18.04
CA PRO A 19 5.61 -5.78 18.81
C PRO A 19 4.24 -6.12 18.20
N ARG A 20 3.51 -5.11 17.71
CA ARG A 20 2.19 -5.28 17.08
C ARG A 20 2.28 -5.94 15.71
N LEU A 21 3.30 -5.57 14.94
CA LEU A 21 3.58 -6.21 13.67
C LEU A 21 3.87 -7.71 13.86
N LEU A 22 4.73 -8.06 14.80
CA LEU A 22 5.06 -9.46 15.09
C LEU A 22 3.85 -10.27 15.58
N GLU A 23 3.02 -9.68 16.46
CA GLU A 23 1.77 -10.30 16.91
C GLU A 23 0.80 -10.54 15.76
N TRP A 24 0.62 -9.54 14.89
CA TRP A 24 -0.23 -9.65 13.72
C TRP A 24 0.31 -10.68 12.72
N LEU A 25 1.62 -10.68 12.43
CA LEU A 25 2.25 -11.68 11.57
C LEU A 25 2.00 -13.11 12.07
N LYS A 26 2.07 -13.33 13.37
CA LYS A 26 1.78 -14.63 14.00
C LYS A 26 0.32 -15.04 13.83
N ASN A 27 -0.62 -14.12 14.02
CA ASN A 27 -2.06 -14.41 14.03
C ASN A 27 -2.63 -14.52 12.62
N SER A 28 -2.31 -13.57 11.73
CA SER A 28 -2.78 -13.48 10.35
C SER A 28 -2.02 -14.41 9.42
N ASN A 29 -0.74 -14.70 9.75
CA ASN A 29 0.16 -15.61 9.06
C ASN A 29 0.25 -15.41 7.53
N PRO A 30 0.38 -14.15 7.03
CA PRO A 30 0.52 -13.91 5.60
C PRO A 30 1.82 -14.51 5.07
N ASP A 31 1.85 -14.81 3.76
CA ASP A 31 3.07 -15.34 3.12
C ASP A 31 3.98 -14.21 2.63
N VAL A 32 3.37 -13.08 2.24
CA VAL A 32 4.06 -11.85 1.82
C VAL A 32 3.41 -10.64 2.47
N VAL A 33 4.22 -9.68 2.92
CA VAL A 33 3.73 -8.39 3.45
C VAL A 33 4.47 -7.23 2.81
N LEU A 34 3.70 -6.29 2.31
CA LEU A 34 4.15 -5.05 1.69
C LEU A 34 4.00 -3.93 2.72
N LEU A 35 5.12 -3.45 3.27
CA LEU A 35 5.12 -2.46 4.34
C LEU A 35 5.37 -1.05 3.80
N GLN A 36 4.70 -0.06 4.40
CA GLN A 36 4.90 1.36 4.13
C GLN A 36 5.18 2.11 5.44
N GLU A 37 5.74 3.31 5.32
CA GLU A 37 6.13 4.20 6.41
C GLU A 37 7.04 3.56 7.47
N LEU A 38 8.13 2.93 7.02
CA LEU A 38 9.11 2.33 7.91
C LEU A 38 9.75 3.34 8.86
N LYS A 39 9.95 4.60 8.39
CA LYS A 39 10.53 5.74 9.13
C LYS A 39 11.89 5.43 9.74
N CYS A 40 12.66 4.56 9.11
CA CYS A 40 14.04 4.22 9.50
C CYS A 40 14.89 3.96 8.26
N VAL A 41 16.21 4.17 8.39
CA VAL A 41 17.17 3.73 7.39
C VAL A 41 17.31 2.21 7.40
N GLU A 42 17.76 1.63 6.31
CA GLU A 42 17.86 0.17 6.15
C GLU A 42 18.63 -0.51 7.29
N LYS A 43 19.77 0.06 7.71
CA LYS A 43 20.58 -0.48 8.83
C LYS A 43 19.88 -0.53 10.20
N GLU A 44 18.78 0.21 10.36
CA GLU A 44 17.98 0.27 11.58
C GLU A 44 16.69 -0.55 11.49
N PHE A 45 16.46 -1.18 10.33
CA PHE A 45 15.31 -2.04 10.15
C PHE A 45 15.46 -3.32 10.98
N PRO A 46 14.39 -3.84 11.61
CA PRO A 46 14.47 -4.97 12.54
C PRO A 46 14.56 -6.32 11.82
N PHE A 47 15.62 -6.53 11.01
CA PHE A 47 15.82 -7.75 10.21
C PHE A 47 15.79 -9.03 11.06
N GLU A 48 16.51 -9.05 12.19
CA GLU A 48 16.63 -10.23 13.05
C GLU A 48 15.26 -10.68 13.59
N ALA A 49 14.48 -9.75 14.15
CA ALA A 49 13.17 -10.06 14.72
C ALA A 49 12.17 -10.57 13.67
N LEU A 50 12.25 -10.06 12.42
CA LEU A 50 11.39 -10.49 11.32
C LEU A 50 11.88 -11.83 10.73
N PHE A 51 13.19 -12.06 10.68
CA PHE A 51 13.75 -13.34 10.30
C PHE A 51 13.34 -14.45 11.28
N ASP A 52 13.42 -14.19 12.59
CA ASP A 52 12.95 -15.10 13.64
C ASP A 52 11.45 -15.39 13.54
N ALA A 53 10.67 -14.44 13.02
CA ALA A 53 9.24 -14.61 12.69
C ALA A 53 9.00 -15.36 11.36
N GLY A 54 10.07 -15.78 10.66
CA GLY A 54 10.02 -16.59 9.43
C GLY A 54 9.99 -15.80 8.13
N TYR A 55 10.39 -14.50 8.14
CA TYR A 55 10.35 -13.66 6.94
C TYR A 55 11.73 -13.19 6.50
N ASN A 56 12.03 -13.37 5.21
CA ASN A 56 13.06 -12.62 4.51
C ASN A 56 12.55 -11.18 4.27
N ALA A 57 13.44 -10.21 4.18
CA ALA A 57 13.08 -8.82 3.94
C ALA A 57 13.93 -8.16 2.85
N ALA A 58 13.27 -7.43 1.94
CA ALA A 58 13.89 -6.45 1.06
C ALA A 58 13.40 -5.06 1.48
N VAL A 59 14.32 -4.10 1.65
CA VAL A 59 14.03 -2.81 2.29
C VAL A 59 14.55 -1.65 1.44
N SER A 60 13.72 -0.63 1.25
CA SER A 60 14.12 0.70 0.80
C SER A 60 13.80 1.67 1.93
N GLY A 61 14.81 1.99 2.76
CA GLY A 61 14.65 2.76 4.00
C GLY A 61 15.01 4.23 3.83
N GLN A 62 14.32 5.09 4.59
CA GLN A 62 14.60 6.52 4.66
C GLN A 62 14.49 7.00 6.11
N LYS A 63 15.40 7.90 6.51
CA LYS A 63 15.40 8.44 7.87
C LYS A 63 14.16 9.31 8.12
N THR A 64 13.48 9.11 9.25
CA THR A 64 12.37 9.93 9.76
C THR A 64 11.05 9.79 9.00
N TYR A 65 11.08 9.71 7.67
CA TYR A 65 9.90 9.66 6.81
C TYR A 65 9.98 8.49 5.83
N ASN A 66 8.84 8.15 5.19
CA ASN A 66 8.77 7.17 4.12
C ASN A 66 9.35 5.80 4.52
N GLY A 67 9.89 5.09 3.55
CA GLY A 67 10.43 3.74 3.69
C GLY A 67 9.40 2.68 3.37
N VAL A 68 9.76 1.76 2.49
CA VAL A 68 8.94 0.63 2.06
C VAL A 68 9.74 -0.66 2.15
N ALA A 69 9.03 -1.77 2.40
CA ALA A 69 9.67 -3.09 2.43
C ALA A 69 8.75 -4.18 1.88
N ILE A 70 9.36 -5.27 1.46
CA ILE A 70 8.71 -6.55 1.18
C ILE A 70 9.20 -7.54 2.23
N LEU A 71 8.29 -8.13 2.99
CA LEU A 71 8.53 -9.30 3.82
C LEU A 71 8.00 -10.52 3.08
N SER A 72 8.73 -11.63 3.10
CA SER A 72 8.30 -12.86 2.43
C SER A 72 8.85 -14.10 3.13
N LYS A 73 8.01 -15.14 3.26
CA LYS A 73 8.45 -16.47 3.66
C LYS A 73 9.31 -17.14 2.59
N PHE A 74 9.22 -16.65 1.36
CA PHE A 74 10.01 -17.12 0.23
C PHE A 74 11.21 -16.20 -0.01
N LYS A 75 12.19 -16.67 -0.80
CA LYS A 75 13.30 -15.83 -1.27
C LYS A 75 12.74 -14.71 -2.15
N ILE A 76 13.25 -13.49 -1.96
CA ILE A 76 12.94 -12.33 -2.78
C ILE A 76 14.08 -12.13 -3.78
N GLU A 77 13.76 -12.06 -5.05
CA GLU A 77 14.71 -11.94 -6.16
C GLU A 77 14.35 -10.69 -7.00
N ASP A 78 15.26 -10.24 -7.85
CA ASP A 78 15.08 -9.14 -8.81
C ASP A 78 14.53 -7.84 -8.16
N VAL A 79 15.12 -7.46 -7.03
CA VAL A 79 14.66 -6.30 -6.24
C VAL A 79 15.01 -4.99 -6.91
N VAL A 80 14.00 -4.14 -7.16
CA VAL A 80 14.12 -2.75 -7.63
C VAL A 80 13.62 -1.81 -6.55
N LYS A 81 14.41 -0.80 -6.14
CA LYS A 81 14.15 0.07 -4.97
C LYS A 81 13.62 1.47 -5.30
N ALA A 82 13.32 1.76 -6.55
CA ALA A 82 12.78 3.06 -6.96
C ALA A 82 11.94 2.92 -8.22
N LEU A 83 11.02 3.86 -8.45
CA LEU A 83 10.38 3.99 -9.75
C LEU A 83 11.43 4.43 -10.79
N PRO A 84 11.41 3.85 -12.00
CA PRO A 84 12.26 4.30 -13.07
C PRO A 84 12.06 5.79 -13.39
N GLU A 85 13.15 6.45 -13.79
CA GLU A 85 13.11 7.82 -14.24
C GLU A 85 12.41 7.91 -15.60
N LEU A 86 11.46 8.83 -15.74
CA LEU A 86 10.81 9.15 -17.00
C LEU A 86 11.27 10.52 -17.53
N GLY A 87 12.59 10.75 -17.50
CA GLY A 87 13.19 12.01 -17.93
C GLY A 87 13.08 13.16 -16.92
N CYS A 88 12.75 12.87 -15.66
CA CYS A 88 12.70 13.80 -14.54
C CYS A 88 13.91 13.65 -13.63
N GLU A 89 14.06 14.57 -12.67
CA GLU A 89 15.06 14.47 -11.62
C GLU A 89 14.88 13.16 -10.81
N ILE A 90 16.00 12.61 -10.32
CA ILE A 90 16.00 11.40 -9.48
C ILE A 90 15.13 11.63 -8.25
N ASP A 91 14.14 10.78 -8.05
CA ASP A 91 13.32 10.78 -6.85
C ASP A 91 14.00 9.96 -5.76
N GLU A 92 14.69 10.63 -4.85
CA GLU A 92 15.42 10.00 -3.74
C GLU A 92 14.51 9.47 -2.61
N GLN A 93 13.18 9.66 -2.72
CA GLN A 93 12.27 9.23 -1.66
C GLN A 93 11.99 7.72 -1.74
N ALA A 94 12.17 7.05 -0.60
CA ALA A 94 11.93 5.61 -0.46
C ALA A 94 10.42 5.30 -0.41
N ARG A 95 9.77 5.29 -1.59
CA ARG A 95 8.31 5.11 -1.73
C ARG A 95 7.91 3.93 -2.60
N TYR A 96 8.89 3.25 -3.19
CA TYR A 96 8.65 2.11 -4.07
C TYR A 96 9.72 1.04 -3.86
N ILE A 97 9.28 -0.20 -3.80
CA ILE A 97 10.13 -1.39 -3.89
C ILE A 97 9.35 -2.52 -4.52
N GLU A 98 9.93 -3.21 -5.49
CA GLU A 98 9.37 -4.43 -6.07
C GLU A 98 10.36 -5.58 -6.01
N GLY A 99 9.86 -6.78 -6.14
CA GLY A 99 10.66 -8.01 -6.22
C GLY A 99 9.83 -9.17 -6.71
N VAL A 100 10.49 -10.24 -7.04
CA VAL A 100 9.89 -11.50 -7.52
C VAL A 100 10.05 -12.57 -6.45
N ILE A 101 9.00 -13.32 -6.19
CA ILE A 101 9.02 -14.53 -5.36
C ILE A 101 8.61 -15.73 -6.20
N SER A 102 9.12 -16.90 -5.86
CA SER A 102 8.78 -18.16 -6.52
C SER A 102 7.93 -19.05 -5.60
N VAL A 103 6.70 -19.36 -6.03
CA VAL A 103 5.75 -20.19 -5.27
C VAL A 103 5.21 -21.29 -6.18
N GLY A 104 5.41 -22.54 -5.80
CA GLY A 104 4.93 -23.68 -6.59
C GLY A 104 5.44 -23.72 -8.02
N GLY A 105 6.62 -23.18 -8.27
CA GLY A 105 7.24 -23.09 -9.61
C GLY A 105 6.72 -21.92 -10.46
N LYS A 106 5.91 -21.02 -9.91
CA LYS A 106 5.43 -19.82 -10.57
C LYS A 106 6.11 -18.58 -10.01
N ALA A 107 6.48 -17.63 -10.88
CA ALA A 107 6.96 -16.33 -10.50
C ALA A 107 5.78 -15.41 -10.16
N ILE A 108 5.86 -14.73 -9.02
CA ILE A 108 4.90 -13.73 -8.58
C ILE A 108 5.68 -12.44 -8.32
N ARG A 109 5.37 -11.39 -9.07
CA ARG A 109 5.92 -10.06 -8.83
C ARG A 109 5.06 -9.33 -7.83
N VAL A 110 5.70 -8.76 -6.82
CA VAL A 110 5.03 -7.96 -5.79
C VAL A 110 5.71 -6.61 -5.66
N ALA A 111 4.94 -5.55 -5.40
CA ALA A 111 5.50 -4.24 -5.11
C ALA A 111 4.84 -3.60 -3.90
N SER A 112 5.66 -2.98 -3.03
CA SER A 112 5.20 -2.12 -1.94
C SER A 112 5.29 -0.66 -2.37
N ILE A 113 4.15 0.04 -2.33
CA ILE A 113 3.97 1.39 -2.86
C ILE A 113 3.50 2.31 -1.75
N TYR A 114 4.15 3.47 -1.62
CA TYR A 114 3.75 4.54 -0.71
C TYR A 114 3.58 5.84 -1.49
N VAL A 115 2.36 6.08 -1.99
CA VAL A 115 2.03 7.30 -2.71
C VAL A 115 2.13 8.52 -1.78
N PRO A 116 2.71 9.65 -2.19
CA PRO A 116 2.75 10.85 -1.38
C PRO A 116 1.37 11.27 -0.87
N ASN A 117 1.27 11.73 0.39
CA ASN A 117 0.00 12.23 0.92
C ASN A 117 -0.50 13.46 0.11
N GLY A 118 0.40 14.39 -0.22
CA GLY A 118 0.08 15.53 -1.06
C GLY A 118 -0.41 16.77 -0.30
N GLY A 119 -0.45 16.76 1.03
CA GLY A 119 -0.94 17.88 1.84
C GLY A 119 0.11 18.57 2.70
N GLY A 120 -0.28 19.70 3.31
CA GLY A 120 0.44 20.35 4.39
C GLY A 120 1.45 21.43 4.00
N ASP A 121 1.34 22.01 2.80
CA ASP A 121 2.20 23.10 2.32
C ASP A 121 1.41 24.33 1.81
N LEU A 122 0.11 24.35 2.04
CA LEU A 122 -0.76 25.45 1.65
C LEU A 122 -1.12 26.37 2.82
N MET A 123 -1.32 27.64 2.51
CA MET A 123 -1.99 28.58 3.41
C MET A 123 -3.50 28.32 3.45
N PRO A 124 -4.21 28.76 4.50
CA PRO A 124 -5.66 28.65 4.54
C PRO A 124 -6.32 29.26 3.30
N ASN A 125 -7.26 28.55 2.70
CA ASN A 125 -8.02 28.91 1.49
C ASN A 125 -7.25 28.87 0.15
N GLU A 126 -6.03 28.34 0.12
CA GLU A 126 -5.37 28.04 -1.15
C GLU A 126 -5.89 26.71 -1.73
N ALA A 127 -6.05 26.69 -3.07
CA ALA A 127 -6.46 25.48 -3.77
C ALA A 127 -5.34 24.43 -3.78
N LEU A 128 -5.70 23.14 -3.64
CA LEU A 128 -4.76 22.03 -3.61
C LEU A 128 -3.87 21.97 -4.85
N GLU A 129 -4.39 22.38 -5.99
CA GLU A 129 -3.66 22.41 -7.26
C GLU A 129 -2.45 23.35 -7.25
N ASN A 130 -2.35 24.27 -6.28
CA ASN A 130 -1.20 25.14 -6.06
C ASN A 130 -0.14 24.50 -5.15
N SER A 131 -0.46 23.39 -4.47
CA SER A 131 0.45 22.68 -3.58
C SER A 131 1.53 21.95 -4.38
N LYS A 132 2.79 22.23 -4.08
CA LYS A 132 3.94 21.47 -4.65
C LYS A 132 3.87 20.00 -4.26
N LYS A 133 3.43 19.69 -3.03
CA LYS A 133 3.28 18.31 -2.56
C LYS A 133 2.15 17.59 -3.26
N PHE A 134 1.04 18.28 -3.57
CA PHE A 134 -0.04 17.71 -4.35
C PHE A 134 0.37 17.44 -5.80
N LEU A 135 1.06 18.41 -6.43
CA LEU A 135 1.60 18.22 -7.78
C LEU A 135 2.61 17.06 -7.83
N TYR A 136 3.48 16.93 -6.83
CA TYR A 136 4.39 15.80 -6.72
C TYR A 136 3.63 14.46 -6.59
N LYS A 137 2.52 14.41 -5.84
CA LYS A 137 1.65 13.24 -5.76
C LYS A 137 1.08 12.86 -7.13
N LEU A 138 0.57 13.83 -7.88
CA LEU A 138 0.00 13.61 -9.21
C LEU A 138 1.08 13.12 -10.21
N ASP A 139 2.30 13.66 -10.11
CA ASP A 139 3.45 13.21 -10.89
C ASP A 139 3.86 11.78 -10.51
N PHE A 140 3.94 11.46 -9.20
CA PHE A 140 4.22 10.11 -8.73
C PHE A 140 3.25 9.08 -9.31
N PHE A 141 1.94 9.36 -9.33
CA PHE A 141 0.95 8.51 -10.00
C PHE A 141 1.23 8.34 -11.50
N SER A 142 1.68 9.40 -12.18
CA SER A 142 1.97 9.32 -13.62
C SER A 142 3.17 8.43 -13.91
N ARG A 143 4.25 8.56 -13.11
CA ARG A 143 5.44 7.70 -13.17
C ARG A 143 5.09 6.25 -12.81
N LEU A 144 4.32 6.05 -11.73
CA LEU A 144 3.82 4.73 -11.33
C LEU A 144 3.04 4.08 -12.48
N ARG A 145 2.09 4.82 -13.07
CA ARG A 145 1.29 4.30 -14.20
C ARG A 145 2.17 3.84 -15.37
N ALA A 146 3.16 4.63 -15.74
CA ALA A 146 4.06 4.29 -16.84
C ALA A 146 4.86 3.02 -16.53
N HIS A 147 5.39 2.90 -15.30
CA HIS A 147 6.11 1.71 -14.86
C HIS A 147 5.23 0.46 -14.84
N LEU A 148 4.04 0.54 -14.23
CA LEU A 148 3.11 -0.58 -14.20
C LEU A 148 2.63 -1.00 -15.59
N SER A 149 2.45 -0.03 -16.52
CA SER A 149 2.14 -0.33 -17.91
C SER A 149 3.23 -1.19 -18.59
N ASN A 150 4.50 -0.93 -18.28
CA ASN A 150 5.61 -1.75 -18.76
C ASN A 150 5.62 -3.15 -18.11
N LEU A 151 5.40 -3.24 -16.79
CA LEU A 151 5.36 -4.52 -16.08
C LEU A 151 4.22 -5.41 -16.58
N LEU A 152 3.06 -4.84 -16.89
CA LEU A 152 1.91 -5.58 -17.42
C LEU A 152 2.11 -6.15 -18.84
N THR A 153 3.22 -5.82 -19.50
CA THR A 153 3.60 -6.50 -20.76
C THR A 153 4.14 -7.92 -20.53
N PHE A 154 4.56 -8.24 -19.30
CA PHE A 154 4.98 -9.57 -18.91
C PHE A 154 3.79 -10.43 -18.53
N ASP A 155 3.76 -11.67 -18.99
CA ASP A 155 2.71 -12.64 -18.62
C ASP A 155 3.00 -13.26 -17.25
N GLU A 156 2.93 -12.42 -16.19
CA GLU A 156 3.24 -12.78 -14.81
C GLU A 156 2.04 -12.52 -13.89
N ILE A 157 1.97 -13.25 -12.79
CA ILE A 157 1.11 -12.89 -11.66
C ILE A 157 1.75 -11.68 -10.98
N GLN A 158 1.05 -10.54 -10.96
CA GLN A 158 1.58 -9.30 -10.40
C GLN A 158 0.59 -8.72 -9.38
N ILE A 159 1.12 -8.27 -8.22
CA ILE A 159 0.34 -7.68 -7.13
C ILE A 159 1.04 -6.43 -6.65
N PHE A 160 0.38 -5.29 -6.79
CA PHE A 160 0.86 -3.96 -6.46
C PHE A 160 0.10 -3.46 -5.23
N GLY A 161 0.69 -3.67 -4.05
CA GLY A 161 0.07 -3.29 -2.78
C GLY A 161 0.66 -2.03 -2.20
N GLY A 162 -0.15 -1.28 -1.45
CA GLY A 162 0.39 -0.10 -0.78
C GLY A 162 -0.67 0.83 -0.22
N ASP A 163 -0.16 1.88 0.42
CA ASP A 163 -0.90 3.08 0.75
C ASP A 163 -0.87 4.03 -0.45
N TYR A 164 -1.99 4.13 -1.13
CA TYR A 164 -2.15 5.01 -2.30
C TYR A 164 -2.56 6.44 -1.91
N ASN A 165 -2.82 6.69 -0.63
CA ASN A 165 -3.27 7.99 -0.13
C ASN A 165 -4.42 8.57 -0.97
N CYS A 166 -5.30 7.73 -1.50
CA CYS A 166 -6.41 8.13 -2.37
C CYS A 166 -7.58 7.16 -2.17
N ALA A 167 -8.74 7.66 -1.79
CA ALA A 167 -9.98 6.92 -1.79
C ALA A 167 -10.59 6.97 -3.21
N ALA A 168 -10.76 5.80 -3.85
CA ALA A 168 -11.14 5.72 -5.25
C ALA A 168 -12.60 6.14 -5.49
N GLU A 169 -13.51 5.69 -4.64
CA GLU A 169 -14.96 5.84 -4.82
C GLU A 169 -15.64 6.47 -3.60
N GLU A 170 -16.89 6.91 -3.74
CA GLU A 170 -17.65 7.51 -2.64
C GLU A 170 -17.88 6.53 -1.48
N ILE A 171 -18.00 5.23 -1.77
CA ILE A 171 -18.12 4.19 -0.75
C ILE A 171 -16.82 3.99 0.06
N ASP A 172 -15.68 4.51 -0.41
CA ASP A 172 -14.38 4.40 0.24
C ASP A 172 -14.10 5.48 1.29
N VAL A 173 -15.06 6.35 1.55
CA VAL A 173 -14.96 7.41 2.56
C VAL A 173 -16.21 7.46 3.43
N PHE A 174 -16.05 7.91 4.68
CA PHE A 174 -17.17 7.96 5.64
C PHE A 174 -18.21 9.04 5.30
N ASP A 175 -17.80 10.16 4.69
CA ASP A 175 -18.68 11.25 4.27
C ASP A 175 -18.19 11.88 2.94
N PRO A 176 -18.69 11.37 1.81
CA PRO A 176 -18.23 11.85 0.50
C PRO A 176 -18.61 13.30 0.20
N LYS A 177 -19.64 13.85 0.88
CA LYS A 177 -20.03 15.26 0.66
C LYS A 177 -19.06 16.21 1.33
N SER A 178 -18.67 15.94 2.57
CA SER A 178 -17.76 16.80 3.33
C SER A 178 -16.31 16.66 2.87
N LEU A 179 -15.93 15.52 2.31
CA LEU A 179 -14.55 15.21 1.93
C LEU A 179 -14.21 15.53 0.47
N ARG A 180 -15.22 15.80 -0.37
CA ARG A 180 -14.98 16.11 -1.80
C ARG A 180 -14.03 17.30 -1.95
N GLY A 181 -12.98 17.11 -2.75
CA GLY A 181 -11.94 18.11 -2.99
C GLY A 181 -10.88 18.22 -1.89
N THR A 182 -10.96 17.42 -0.83
CA THR A 182 -9.90 17.34 0.18
C THR A 182 -8.82 16.32 -0.22
N ILE A 183 -7.67 16.36 0.47
CA ILE A 183 -6.60 15.35 0.34
C ILE A 183 -7.19 13.94 0.52
N CYS A 184 -6.70 13.01 -0.25
CA CYS A 184 -7.15 11.62 -0.39
C CYS A 184 -8.52 11.44 -1.05
N PHE A 185 -9.26 12.53 -1.33
CA PHE A 185 -10.55 12.47 -2.02
C PHE A 185 -10.78 13.61 -3.03
N HIS A 186 -9.71 14.13 -3.63
CA HIS A 186 -9.75 15.13 -4.68
C HIS A 186 -9.93 14.49 -6.06
N ASP A 187 -10.69 15.13 -6.97
CA ASP A 187 -11.02 14.53 -8.26
C ASP A 187 -9.79 14.23 -9.14
N LEU A 188 -8.74 15.08 -9.08
CA LEU A 188 -7.51 14.85 -9.84
C LEU A 188 -6.75 13.61 -9.38
N GLU A 189 -6.62 13.38 -8.07
CA GLU A 189 -5.93 12.17 -7.56
C GLU A 189 -6.76 10.91 -7.81
N ARG A 190 -8.08 10.98 -7.68
CA ARG A 190 -8.99 9.90 -8.05
C ARG A 190 -8.90 9.56 -9.54
N GLN A 191 -8.80 10.58 -10.40
CA GLN A 191 -8.58 10.37 -11.84
C GLN A 191 -7.25 9.67 -12.11
N LYS A 192 -6.17 10.06 -11.41
CA LYS A 192 -4.87 9.41 -11.52
C LYS A 192 -4.94 7.96 -11.03
N PHE A 193 -5.57 7.68 -9.88
CA PHE A 193 -5.75 6.32 -9.39
C PHE A 193 -6.56 5.46 -10.39
N ARG A 194 -7.68 5.97 -10.92
CA ARG A 194 -8.45 5.26 -11.94
C ARG A 194 -7.65 4.99 -13.21
N SER A 195 -6.69 5.85 -13.54
CA SER A 195 -5.81 5.59 -14.69
C SER A 195 -4.92 4.36 -14.51
N LEU A 196 -4.65 3.92 -13.26
CA LEU A 196 -3.98 2.65 -12.98
C LEU A 196 -4.94 1.48 -13.24
N LEU A 197 -6.18 1.57 -12.78
CA LEU A 197 -7.21 0.55 -13.04
C LEU A 197 -7.46 0.38 -14.55
N ASN A 198 -7.43 1.47 -15.30
CA ASN A 198 -7.59 1.47 -16.77
C ASN A 198 -6.45 0.75 -17.52
N LEU A 199 -5.36 0.37 -16.85
CA LEU A 199 -4.33 -0.52 -17.41
C LEU A 199 -4.79 -2.00 -17.40
N GLY A 200 -5.93 -2.31 -16.80
CA GLY A 200 -6.43 -3.66 -16.58
C GLY A 200 -6.18 -4.19 -15.15
N LEU A 201 -5.66 -3.34 -14.25
CA LEU A 201 -5.48 -3.70 -12.85
C LEU A 201 -6.84 -3.79 -12.14
N ILE A 202 -6.96 -4.76 -11.25
CA ILE A 202 -8.19 -5.01 -10.46
C ILE A 202 -7.93 -4.68 -8.99
N ASP A 203 -8.80 -3.87 -8.39
CA ASP A 203 -8.87 -3.69 -6.94
C ASP A 203 -9.40 -4.99 -6.31
N SER A 204 -8.52 -5.75 -5.67
CA SER A 204 -8.86 -7.07 -5.14
C SER A 204 -9.97 -7.04 -4.09
N TYR A 205 -9.98 -6.01 -3.21
CA TYR A 205 -11.04 -5.88 -2.21
C TYR A 205 -12.37 -5.56 -2.85
N ARG A 206 -12.43 -4.60 -3.76
CA ARG A 206 -13.67 -4.17 -4.40
C ARG A 206 -14.25 -5.25 -5.33
N SER A 207 -13.39 -6.07 -5.95
CA SER A 207 -13.84 -7.18 -6.81
C SER A 207 -14.58 -8.28 -6.03
N THR A 208 -14.20 -8.51 -4.77
CA THR A 208 -14.81 -9.54 -3.92
C THR A 208 -15.88 -8.97 -2.97
N ASN A 209 -15.85 -7.65 -2.68
CA ASN A 209 -16.73 -6.96 -1.75
C ASN A 209 -17.35 -5.70 -2.40
N PRO A 210 -18.14 -5.81 -3.47
CA PRO A 210 -18.52 -4.67 -4.32
C PRO A 210 -19.40 -3.63 -3.60
N GLN A 211 -20.14 -4.00 -2.57
CA GLN A 211 -21.07 -3.13 -1.85
C GLN A 211 -20.63 -2.85 -0.39
N SER A 212 -19.48 -3.36 0.03
CA SER A 212 -19.02 -3.18 1.39
C SER A 212 -18.39 -1.79 1.58
N GLN A 213 -18.93 -1.00 2.51
CA GLN A 213 -18.24 0.18 3.02
C GLN A 213 -17.31 -0.25 4.13
N ALA A 214 -16.01 -0.23 3.87
CA ALA A 214 -14.95 -0.56 4.82
C ALA A 214 -13.77 0.38 4.61
N PHE A 215 -13.03 0.63 5.67
CA PHE A 215 -11.93 1.58 5.66
C PHE A 215 -10.64 0.88 6.08
N SER A 216 -9.52 1.44 5.67
CA SER A 216 -8.18 0.95 6.02
C SER A 216 -7.39 1.95 6.85
N TRP A 217 -7.87 3.20 6.97
CA TRP A 217 -7.23 4.30 7.68
C TRP A 217 -8.22 5.15 8.47
N TRP A 218 -7.80 5.61 9.67
CA TRP A 218 -8.53 6.57 10.52
C TRP A 218 -7.55 7.54 11.17
N ASP A 219 -7.81 8.85 11.11
CA ASP A 219 -7.00 9.85 11.82
C ASP A 219 -6.96 9.54 13.33
N TYR A 220 -5.81 9.76 13.96
CA TYR A 220 -5.68 9.64 15.42
C TYR A 220 -6.50 10.67 16.19
N ARG A 221 -6.83 11.79 15.54
CA ARG A 221 -7.52 12.94 16.13
C ARG A 221 -9.05 12.81 16.01
N GLY A 222 -9.75 13.56 16.86
CA GLY A 222 -11.21 13.72 16.76
C GLY A 222 -12.02 12.44 17.00
N GLY A 223 -11.45 11.41 17.61
CA GLY A 223 -12.14 10.15 17.85
C GLY A 223 -12.55 9.44 16.56
N SER A 224 -11.77 9.60 15.47
CA SER A 224 -12.15 9.10 14.15
C SER A 224 -12.35 7.58 14.14
N TRP A 225 -11.54 6.81 14.86
CA TRP A 225 -11.71 5.37 15.02
C TRP A 225 -13.03 5.02 15.72
N GLN A 226 -13.32 5.64 16.89
CA GLN A 226 -14.52 5.38 17.68
C GLN A 226 -15.82 5.74 16.95
N HIS A 227 -15.76 6.74 16.06
CA HIS A 227 -16.91 7.19 15.25
C HIS A 227 -16.91 6.59 13.83
N ASN A 228 -16.00 5.66 13.54
CA ASN A 228 -15.79 5.06 12.21
C ASN A 228 -15.67 6.07 11.07
N LYS A 229 -14.99 7.20 11.32
CA LYS A 229 -14.72 8.23 10.32
C LYS A 229 -13.41 7.90 9.58
N GLY A 230 -13.47 6.88 8.74
CA GLY A 230 -12.32 6.33 8.03
C GLY A 230 -12.35 6.58 6.53
N MET A 231 -11.27 6.15 5.89
CA MET A 231 -11.11 6.09 4.44
C MET A 231 -10.46 4.76 4.05
N ARG A 232 -10.79 4.23 2.89
CA ARG A 232 -10.04 3.13 2.28
C ARG A 232 -9.04 3.73 1.30
N ILE A 233 -7.79 3.75 1.69
CA ILE A 233 -6.68 4.33 0.93
C ILE A 233 -5.53 3.34 0.70
N ASP A 234 -5.62 2.15 1.30
CA ASP A 234 -4.70 1.03 1.10
C ASP A 234 -5.34 0.01 0.16
N TYR A 235 -4.56 -0.47 -0.81
CA TYR A 235 -5.04 -1.36 -1.86
C TYR A 235 -4.04 -2.48 -2.14
N LEU A 236 -4.56 -3.58 -2.70
CA LEU A 236 -3.83 -4.61 -3.42
C LEU A 236 -4.39 -4.65 -4.84
N LEU A 237 -3.71 -4.01 -5.77
CA LEU A 237 -4.08 -4.04 -7.19
C LEU A 237 -3.44 -5.26 -7.85
N THR A 238 -4.24 -6.07 -8.53
CA THR A 238 -3.82 -7.32 -9.15
C THR A 238 -3.82 -7.22 -10.67
N SER A 239 -2.84 -7.84 -11.33
CA SER A 239 -2.87 -8.03 -12.77
C SER A 239 -4.04 -8.95 -13.18
N PRO A 240 -4.46 -8.97 -14.46
CA PRO A 240 -5.50 -9.89 -14.93
C PRO A 240 -5.19 -11.35 -14.57
N GLN A 241 -3.93 -11.79 -14.72
CA GLN A 241 -3.49 -13.15 -14.41
C GLN A 241 -3.62 -13.48 -12.90
N ALA A 242 -3.48 -12.47 -12.02
CA ALA A 242 -3.70 -12.63 -10.60
C ALA A 242 -5.19 -12.53 -10.22
N ALA A 243 -5.94 -11.66 -10.89
CA ALA A 243 -7.36 -11.41 -10.62
C ALA A 243 -8.21 -12.67 -10.77
N ASP A 244 -7.98 -13.47 -11.81
CA ASP A 244 -8.66 -14.74 -12.04
C ASP A 244 -8.41 -15.80 -10.96
N LYS A 245 -7.43 -15.55 -10.09
CA LYS A 245 -7.00 -16.44 -9.01
C LYS A 245 -7.40 -15.96 -7.62
N ILE A 246 -8.09 -14.83 -7.52
CA ILE A 246 -8.53 -14.30 -6.23
C ILE A 246 -9.54 -15.23 -5.58
N ILE A 247 -9.23 -15.69 -4.37
CA ILE A 247 -10.14 -16.47 -3.52
C ILE A 247 -10.91 -15.56 -2.60
N SER A 248 -10.19 -14.60 -1.96
CA SER A 248 -10.77 -13.64 -1.03
C SER A 248 -9.91 -12.39 -0.91
N ALA A 249 -10.54 -11.28 -0.55
CA ALA A 249 -9.82 -10.08 -0.11
C ALA A 249 -10.51 -9.48 1.12
N THR A 250 -9.71 -9.05 2.10
CA THR A 250 -10.19 -8.58 3.40
C THR A 250 -9.43 -7.34 3.86
N ILE A 251 -10.06 -6.56 4.75
CA ILE A 251 -9.42 -5.54 5.56
C ILE A 251 -9.43 -6.08 6.99
N GLU A 252 -8.24 -6.21 7.60
CA GLU A 252 -8.10 -6.81 8.93
C GLU A 252 -8.09 -5.70 10.00
N ASP A 253 -9.26 -5.10 10.26
CA ASP A 253 -9.45 -4.04 11.25
C ASP A 253 -9.71 -4.57 12.68
N ASN A 254 -10.06 -5.86 12.81
CA ASN A 254 -10.42 -6.47 14.08
C ASN A 254 -9.25 -6.44 15.09
N GLY A 255 -9.35 -5.57 16.09
CA GLY A 255 -8.41 -5.45 17.19
C GLY A 255 -7.06 -4.78 16.85
N VAL A 256 -6.75 -4.51 15.58
CA VAL A 256 -5.48 -3.86 15.20
C VAL A 256 -5.41 -2.41 15.69
N ARG A 257 -6.54 -1.70 15.62
CA ARG A 257 -6.65 -0.30 16.07
C ARG A 257 -6.93 -0.15 17.57
N ASP A 258 -7.39 -1.20 18.24
CA ASP A 258 -7.71 -1.19 19.68
C ASP A 258 -6.50 -1.52 20.59
N GLN A 259 -5.34 -1.78 19.98
CA GLN A 259 -4.09 -2.08 20.67
C GLN A 259 -3.40 -0.82 21.19
N GLU A 260 -2.44 -1.01 22.11
CA GLU A 260 -1.57 0.08 22.57
C GLU A 260 -0.67 0.58 21.42
N LYS A 261 -0.67 1.89 21.16
CA LYS A 261 0.11 2.55 20.08
C LYS A 261 -0.10 1.89 18.70
N PRO A 262 -1.33 1.73 18.23
CA PRO A 262 -1.60 1.12 16.93
C PRO A 262 -1.06 1.98 15.78
N SER A 263 -0.96 1.41 14.58
CA SER A 263 -0.93 2.22 13.36
C SER A 263 -2.28 2.91 13.15
N ASP A 264 -2.32 4.01 12.42
CA ASP A 264 -3.56 4.63 11.93
C ASP A 264 -4.16 3.87 10.74
N HIS A 265 -3.43 2.90 10.19
CA HIS A 265 -3.89 1.98 9.16
C HIS A 265 -4.18 0.58 9.72
N CYS A 266 -4.99 -0.18 8.97
CA CYS A 266 -5.18 -1.61 9.12
C CYS A 266 -4.61 -2.37 7.92
N PRO A 267 -4.16 -3.63 8.12
CA PRO A 267 -3.71 -4.46 7.00
C PRO A 267 -4.85 -4.74 6.02
N VAL A 268 -4.52 -4.70 4.73
CA VAL A 268 -5.38 -5.20 3.64
C VAL A 268 -4.77 -6.46 3.06
N CYS A 269 -5.57 -7.48 2.82
CA CYS A 269 -5.10 -8.81 2.43
C CYS A 269 -5.82 -9.31 1.18
N VAL A 270 -5.10 -10.07 0.35
CA VAL A 270 -5.66 -10.88 -0.73
C VAL A 270 -5.11 -12.30 -0.64
N THR A 271 -5.97 -13.30 -0.82
CA THR A 271 -5.58 -14.70 -0.98
C THR A 271 -5.82 -15.10 -2.42
N ILE A 272 -4.81 -15.62 -3.07
CA ILE A 272 -4.89 -16.13 -4.44
C ILE A 272 -4.50 -17.60 -4.51
N GLU A 273 -4.96 -18.28 -5.56
CA GLU A 273 -4.57 -19.65 -5.90
C GLU A 273 -3.35 -19.63 -6.86
N CYS A 274 -2.31 -20.44 -6.58
CA CYS A 274 -1.09 -20.55 -7.39
C CYS A 274 -0.93 -21.92 -8.02
#